data_2468987abfee2e09c821803d139df6c9
#
_entry.id   2468987abfee2e09c821803d139df6c9
#
_cell.length_a   1.000
_cell.length_b   1.000
_cell.length_c   1.000
_cell.angle_alpha   90.00
_cell.angle_beta   90.00
_cell.angle_gamma   90.00
#
_symmetry.space_group_name_H-M   'P 1'
#
loop_
_entity.id
_entity.type
_entity.pdbx_description
1 polymer ?
#
loop_
_entity_poly.entity_id
_entity_poly.type
_entity_poly.pdbx_seq_one_letter_code
_entity_poly.pdbx_strand_id
1 'polypeptide(L)'
;MTEDTISQIATPHGVGGIGIIRVSGTAALAVARAVFRPMRGTLGEIAPYTARYGNIVAADGTIIDEGILLYMRAPHSYTGEDTVELQCHGGTIVLREVLRRTWEAGARPAEAGEFTKRAFLNGRLDLARAEGVMELIAAKSVRAARAARERMAGALSEEIIEIRQCLLGAIARIEAGIDFPEDDIPAASDVALMEDITDAAAAVQHLLTGAQAGRILREGVKTVIV
;
A
#
# COMPACT_ATOMS: atom_id res chain seq x y z
N MET A 1 5.92 12.56 -7.40
CA MET A 1 4.51 12.54 -6.96
C MET A 1 3.66 12.68 -8.21
N THR A 2 2.66 11.83 -8.41
CA THR A 2 1.69 11.97 -9.49
C THR A 2 0.81 13.18 -9.17
N GLU A 3 0.67 14.13 -10.12
CA GLU A 3 -0.12 15.36 -9.89
C GLU A 3 -1.63 15.13 -9.93
N ASP A 4 -2.08 13.94 -10.35
CA ASP A 4 -3.48 13.60 -10.56
C ASP A 4 -4.14 12.98 -9.33
N THR A 5 -5.46 13.11 -9.24
CA THR A 5 -6.28 12.53 -8.18
C THR A 5 -7.09 11.37 -8.75
N ILE A 6 -7.07 10.24 -8.06
CA ILE A 6 -7.77 9.02 -8.45
C ILE A 6 -8.91 8.70 -7.50
N SER A 7 -9.94 8.01 -8.01
CA SER A 7 -11.00 7.45 -7.18
C SER A 7 -11.47 6.09 -7.66
N GLN A 8 -11.89 5.24 -6.71
CA GLN A 8 -12.47 3.92 -6.98
C GLN A 8 -13.26 3.41 -5.78
N ILE A 9 -14.16 2.46 -6.03
CA ILE A 9 -14.82 1.69 -4.98
C ILE A 9 -13.77 0.82 -4.29
N ALA A 10 -13.62 0.96 -2.96
CA ALA A 10 -12.63 0.26 -2.16
C ALA A 10 -13.20 -0.97 -1.43
N THR A 11 -14.50 -1.19 -1.50
CA THR A 11 -15.17 -2.38 -0.95
C THR A 11 -15.37 -3.45 -2.02
N PRO A 12 -15.53 -4.74 -1.64
CA PRO A 12 -15.80 -5.80 -2.59
C PRO A 12 -17.04 -5.54 -3.46
N HIS A 13 -17.08 -6.11 -4.66
CA HIS A 13 -18.24 -6.08 -5.52
C HIS A 13 -19.39 -6.87 -4.90
N GLY A 14 -20.61 -6.35 -5.01
CA GLY A 14 -21.84 -6.98 -4.51
C GLY A 14 -22.70 -5.99 -3.73
N VAL A 15 -23.81 -6.49 -3.19
CA VAL A 15 -24.72 -5.70 -2.35
C VAL A 15 -24.32 -5.87 -0.90
N GLY A 16 -24.09 -4.77 -0.20
CA GLY A 16 -23.74 -4.73 1.22
C GLY A 16 -24.45 -3.58 1.94
N GLY A 17 -24.37 -3.53 3.26
CA GLY A 17 -24.93 -2.41 4.04
C GLY A 17 -24.14 -1.12 3.82
N ILE A 18 -22.82 -1.21 3.65
CA ILE A 18 -21.92 -0.07 3.48
C ILE A 18 -21.00 -0.32 2.28
N GLY A 19 -20.76 0.73 1.50
CA GLY A 19 -19.75 0.78 0.48
C GLY A 19 -18.85 2.01 0.66
N ILE A 20 -17.61 1.91 0.22
CA ILE A 20 -16.59 2.95 0.39
C ILE A 20 -16.04 3.33 -0.97
N ILE A 21 -16.09 4.63 -1.30
CA ILE A 21 -15.34 5.21 -2.40
C ILE A 21 -14.11 5.90 -1.83
N ARG A 22 -12.92 5.52 -2.29
CA ARG A 22 -11.66 6.15 -1.91
C ARG A 22 -11.21 7.10 -3.00
N VAL A 23 -10.82 8.30 -2.58
CA VAL A 23 -10.22 9.36 -3.42
C VAL A 23 -8.83 9.64 -2.88
N SER A 24 -7.80 9.63 -3.73
CA SER A 24 -6.41 9.88 -3.32
C SER A 24 -5.70 10.78 -4.32
N GLY A 25 -4.94 11.75 -3.82
CA GLY A 25 -4.16 12.69 -4.61
C GLY A 25 -4.29 14.12 -4.12
N THR A 26 -3.60 15.04 -4.79
CA THR A 26 -3.50 16.46 -4.39
C THR A 26 -4.83 17.20 -4.35
N ALA A 27 -5.81 16.80 -5.18
CA ALA A 27 -7.14 17.39 -5.22
C ALA A 27 -8.20 16.59 -4.41
N ALA A 28 -7.82 15.57 -3.62
CA ALA A 28 -8.77 14.71 -2.93
C ALA A 28 -9.77 15.49 -2.06
N LEU A 29 -9.29 16.50 -1.32
CA LEU A 29 -10.15 17.34 -0.49
C LEU A 29 -11.02 18.29 -1.33
N ALA A 30 -10.55 18.77 -2.48
CA ALA A 30 -11.34 19.57 -3.40
C ALA A 30 -12.48 18.76 -4.00
N VAL A 31 -12.21 17.53 -4.45
CA VAL A 31 -13.24 16.57 -4.90
C VAL A 31 -14.26 16.33 -3.80
N ALA A 32 -13.80 16.06 -2.57
CA ALA A 32 -14.69 15.86 -1.43
C ALA A 32 -15.64 17.05 -1.19
N ARG A 33 -15.10 18.27 -1.24
CA ARG A 33 -15.90 19.51 -1.09
C ARG A 33 -16.94 19.70 -2.21
N ALA A 34 -16.67 19.20 -3.40
CA ALA A 34 -17.61 19.27 -4.51
C ALA A 34 -18.77 18.27 -4.37
N VAL A 35 -18.52 17.10 -3.74
CA VAL A 35 -19.48 15.99 -3.71
C VAL A 35 -20.17 15.77 -2.36
N PHE A 36 -19.71 16.43 -1.28
CA PHE A 36 -20.22 16.18 0.06
C PHE A 36 -20.66 17.48 0.76
N ARG A 37 -21.79 17.40 1.47
CA ARG A 37 -22.35 18.47 2.29
C ARG A 37 -22.54 17.97 3.71
N PRO A 38 -21.75 18.44 4.70
CA PRO A 38 -21.89 18.00 6.08
C PRO A 38 -23.22 18.49 6.67
N MET A 39 -23.83 17.67 7.52
CA MET A 39 -25.08 18.07 8.24
C MET A 39 -24.85 19.23 9.21
N ARG A 40 -23.63 19.38 9.72
CA ARG A 40 -23.25 20.48 10.60
C ARG A 40 -21.90 21.06 10.21
N GLY A 41 -21.81 22.39 10.22
CA GLY A 41 -20.58 23.11 9.88
C GLY A 41 -20.29 23.11 8.36
N THR A 42 -19.03 23.30 8.02
CA THR A 42 -18.52 23.33 6.64
C THR A 42 -17.33 22.39 6.48
N LEU A 43 -16.98 22.02 5.24
CA LEU A 43 -15.73 21.32 4.92
C LEU A 43 -14.54 22.30 4.71
N GLY A 44 -14.63 23.55 5.17
CA GLY A 44 -13.57 24.54 5.01
C GLY A 44 -12.26 24.09 5.64
N GLU A 45 -12.30 23.82 6.93
CA GLU A 45 -11.17 23.29 7.70
C GLU A 45 -11.58 21.96 8.37
N ILE A 46 -11.50 20.86 7.62
CA ILE A 46 -11.69 19.54 8.20
C ILE A 46 -10.38 19.09 8.85
N ALA A 47 -10.43 18.80 10.16
CA ALA A 47 -9.29 18.20 10.84
C ALA A 47 -9.02 16.79 10.29
N PRO A 48 -7.75 16.42 10.05
CA PRO A 48 -7.42 15.06 9.64
C PRO A 48 -7.93 14.01 10.64
N TYR A 49 -8.27 12.83 10.16
CA TYR A 49 -8.78 11.69 10.94
C TYR A 49 -10.07 11.97 11.69
N THR A 50 -10.86 12.92 11.21
CA THR A 50 -12.21 13.16 11.71
C THR A 50 -13.25 12.69 10.70
N ALA A 51 -14.31 12.06 11.23
CA ALA A 51 -15.47 11.66 10.45
C ALA A 51 -16.49 12.80 10.43
N ARG A 52 -17.13 13.03 9.28
CA ARG A 52 -18.24 13.97 9.11
C ARG A 52 -19.42 13.25 8.51
N TYR A 53 -20.55 13.29 9.20
CA TYR A 53 -21.82 12.82 8.64
C TYR A 53 -22.46 13.90 7.78
N GLY A 54 -23.03 13.52 6.65
CA GLY A 54 -23.64 14.46 5.71
C GLY A 54 -24.21 13.79 4.47
N ASN A 55 -24.60 14.62 3.52
CA ASN A 55 -25.17 14.22 2.24
C ASN A 55 -24.11 14.18 1.15
N ILE A 56 -24.13 13.13 0.35
CA ILE A 56 -23.41 13.04 -0.92
C ILE A 56 -24.34 13.60 -2.00
N VAL A 57 -23.86 14.57 -2.78
CA VAL A 57 -24.70 15.34 -3.68
C VAL A 57 -24.22 15.28 -5.12
N ALA A 58 -25.17 15.27 -6.05
CA ALA A 58 -24.96 15.44 -7.48
C ALA A 58 -24.50 16.87 -7.82
N ALA A 59 -24.19 17.13 -9.09
CA ALA A 59 -23.72 18.44 -9.54
C ALA A 59 -24.80 19.55 -9.42
N ASP A 60 -26.06 19.17 -9.55
CA ASP A 60 -27.23 20.05 -9.39
C ASP A 60 -27.67 20.27 -7.93
N GLY A 61 -26.98 19.60 -6.99
CA GLY A 61 -27.31 19.66 -5.57
C GLY A 61 -28.30 18.60 -5.07
N THR A 62 -28.83 17.77 -5.96
CA THR A 62 -29.69 16.64 -5.57
C THR A 62 -28.94 15.65 -4.68
N ILE A 63 -29.59 15.16 -3.63
CA ILE A 63 -28.99 14.17 -2.73
C ILE A 63 -28.96 12.81 -3.44
N ILE A 64 -27.76 12.26 -3.60
CA ILE A 64 -27.54 10.88 -4.08
C ILE A 64 -27.71 9.90 -2.93
N ASP A 65 -27.08 10.21 -1.79
CA ASP A 65 -27.10 9.37 -0.60
C ASP A 65 -26.67 10.18 0.63
N GLU A 66 -26.83 9.62 1.81
CA GLU A 66 -26.24 10.13 3.04
C GLU A 66 -25.14 9.18 3.54
N GLY A 67 -24.13 9.73 4.22
CA GLY A 67 -23.00 8.91 4.62
C GLY A 67 -21.98 9.66 5.45
N ILE A 68 -20.80 9.04 5.55
CA ILE A 68 -19.68 9.55 6.34
C ILE A 68 -18.51 9.88 5.40
N LEU A 69 -17.94 11.04 5.58
CA LEU A 69 -16.67 11.43 4.99
C LEU A 69 -15.57 11.30 6.04
N LEU A 70 -14.49 10.59 5.70
CA LEU A 70 -13.26 10.50 6.47
C LEU A 70 -12.11 11.11 5.68
N TYR A 71 -11.38 12.05 6.26
CA TYR A 71 -10.22 12.68 5.65
C TYR A 71 -8.91 12.23 6.32
N MET A 72 -7.95 11.79 5.53
CA MET A 72 -6.60 11.41 5.95
C MET A 72 -5.58 12.29 5.22
N ARG A 73 -4.84 13.08 5.99
CA ARG A 73 -3.87 14.04 5.44
C ARG A 73 -2.53 13.37 5.15
N ALA A 74 -1.91 13.75 4.03
CA ALA A 74 -0.54 13.41 3.71
C ALA A 74 0.44 13.84 4.83
N PRO A 75 1.50 13.07 5.11
CA PRO A 75 1.86 11.76 4.52
C PRO A 75 1.20 10.57 5.24
N HIS A 76 0.36 10.81 6.24
CA HIS A 76 -0.20 9.79 7.13
C HIS A 76 -1.50 9.18 6.59
N SER A 77 -1.52 8.74 5.33
CA SER A 77 -2.61 7.99 4.70
C SER A 77 -2.10 6.66 4.15
N TYR A 78 -2.98 5.85 3.57
CA TYR A 78 -2.56 4.60 2.93
C TYR A 78 -1.59 4.83 1.78
N THR A 79 -1.89 5.80 0.91
CA THR A 79 -1.08 6.11 -0.27
C THR A 79 0.08 7.07 0.00
N GLY A 80 0.12 7.71 1.18
CA GLY A 80 1.02 8.83 1.47
C GLY A 80 0.55 10.16 0.90
N GLU A 81 -0.58 10.19 0.18
CA GLU A 81 -1.21 11.39 -0.37
C GLU A 81 -2.40 11.82 0.50
N ASP A 82 -2.95 13.01 0.25
CA ASP A 82 -4.26 13.36 0.79
C ASP A 82 -5.29 12.34 0.32
N THR A 83 -6.01 11.74 1.26
CA THR A 83 -6.98 10.69 0.96
C THR A 83 -8.30 10.99 1.64
N VAL A 84 -9.39 10.83 0.89
CA VAL A 84 -10.75 10.92 1.40
C VAL A 84 -11.47 9.59 1.16
N GLU A 85 -12.22 9.13 2.15
CA GLU A 85 -13.17 8.04 2.00
C GLU A 85 -14.58 8.55 2.19
N LEU A 86 -15.45 8.24 1.21
CA LEU A 86 -16.88 8.44 1.28
C LEU A 86 -17.53 7.09 1.57
N GLN A 87 -18.07 6.94 2.77
CA GLN A 87 -18.78 5.75 3.20
C GLN A 87 -20.27 6.00 3.02
N CYS A 88 -20.92 5.25 2.15
CA CYS A 88 -22.32 5.38 1.78
C CYS A 88 -23.02 4.01 1.79
N HIS A 89 -24.28 3.92 1.40
CA HIS A 89 -24.95 2.63 1.27
C HIS A 89 -24.30 1.78 0.19
N GLY A 90 -24.13 0.47 0.47
CA GLY A 90 -23.39 -0.49 -0.37
C GLY A 90 -24.18 -1.04 -1.55
N GLY A 91 -25.22 -0.34 -2.01
CA GLY A 91 -25.96 -0.70 -3.21
C GLY A 91 -25.15 -0.39 -4.49
N THR A 92 -25.10 -1.33 -5.44
CA THR A 92 -24.30 -1.18 -6.66
C THR A 92 -24.61 0.08 -7.46
N ILE A 93 -25.87 0.50 -7.49
CA ILE A 93 -26.30 1.72 -8.22
C ILE A 93 -25.79 2.96 -7.49
N VAL A 94 -25.99 3.04 -6.17
CA VAL A 94 -25.52 4.17 -5.34
C VAL A 94 -24.03 4.33 -5.47
N LEU A 95 -23.27 3.24 -5.30
CA LEU A 95 -21.80 3.26 -5.41
C LEU A 95 -21.31 3.75 -6.77
N ARG A 96 -21.95 3.31 -7.86
CA ARG A 96 -21.61 3.79 -9.21
C ARG A 96 -21.93 5.28 -9.39
N GLU A 97 -23.04 5.75 -8.87
CA GLU A 97 -23.43 7.14 -8.96
C GLU A 97 -22.49 8.05 -8.17
N VAL A 98 -22.17 7.68 -6.94
CA VAL A 98 -21.19 8.40 -6.11
C VAL A 98 -19.81 8.39 -6.76
N LEU A 99 -19.35 7.24 -7.29
CA LEU A 99 -18.07 7.14 -7.97
C LEU A 99 -18.03 8.05 -9.22
N ARG A 100 -19.04 8.00 -10.07
CA ARG A 100 -19.17 8.89 -11.25
C ARG A 100 -19.12 10.35 -10.83
N ARG A 101 -19.78 10.70 -9.73
CA ARG A 101 -19.78 12.07 -9.21
C ARG A 101 -18.39 12.54 -8.77
N THR A 102 -17.54 11.65 -8.23
CA THR A 102 -16.15 12.00 -7.94
C THR A 102 -15.32 12.26 -9.19
N TRP A 103 -15.59 11.56 -10.30
CA TRP A 103 -14.93 11.80 -11.59
C TRP A 103 -15.36 13.14 -12.20
N GLU A 104 -16.63 13.46 -12.16
CA GLU A 104 -17.16 14.78 -12.57
C GLU A 104 -16.56 15.93 -11.75
N ALA A 105 -16.14 15.65 -10.52
CA ALA A 105 -15.50 16.61 -9.62
C ALA A 105 -13.98 16.71 -9.81
N GLY A 106 -13.39 15.98 -10.77
CA GLY A 106 -11.98 16.10 -11.17
C GLY A 106 -11.07 14.94 -10.76
N ALA A 107 -11.61 13.87 -10.16
CA ALA A 107 -10.84 12.63 -10.03
C ALA A 107 -10.90 11.83 -11.33
N ARG A 108 -9.88 11.02 -11.61
CA ARG A 108 -9.97 9.99 -12.65
C ARG A 108 -10.19 8.59 -12.06
N PRO A 109 -10.64 7.63 -12.85
CA PRO A 109 -10.68 6.24 -12.42
C PRO A 109 -9.30 5.73 -12.01
N ALA A 110 -9.20 5.03 -10.87
CA ALA A 110 -7.98 4.33 -10.49
C ALA A 110 -7.82 3.04 -11.28
N GLU A 111 -6.57 2.73 -11.65
CA GLU A 111 -6.21 1.43 -12.20
C GLU A 111 -6.24 0.34 -11.12
N ALA A 112 -6.25 -0.94 -11.54
CA ALA A 112 -6.17 -2.05 -10.61
C ALA A 112 -4.87 -1.99 -9.78
N GLY A 113 -4.98 -1.98 -8.45
CA GLY A 113 -3.85 -1.89 -7.54
C GLY A 113 -3.19 -0.52 -7.42
N GLU A 114 -3.73 0.55 -8.06
CA GLU A 114 -3.07 1.85 -8.13
C GLU A 114 -2.87 2.51 -6.76
N PHE A 115 -3.79 2.36 -5.80
CA PHE A 115 -3.58 2.88 -4.45
C PHE A 115 -2.34 2.25 -3.78
N THR A 116 -2.14 0.95 -3.93
CA THR A 116 -0.96 0.26 -3.41
C THR A 116 0.32 0.65 -4.16
N LYS A 117 0.23 0.82 -5.49
CA LYS A 117 1.33 1.33 -6.31
C LYS A 117 1.77 2.73 -5.84
N ARG A 118 0.82 3.63 -5.55
CA ARG A 118 1.13 4.97 -5.00
C ARG A 118 1.74 4.90 -3.61
N ALA A 119 1.25 4.00 -2.75
CA ALA A 119 1.85 3.77 -1.44
C ALA A 119 3.33 3.34 -1.56
N PHE A 120 3.66 2.49 -2.53
CA PHE A 120 5.04 2.09 -2.84
C PHE A 120 5.86 3.26 -3.38
N LEU A 121 5.37 3.99 -4.39
CA LEU A 121 6.08 5.12 -5.00
C LEU A 121 6.33 6.26 -4.01
N ASN A 122 5.44 6.46 -3.05
CA ASN A 122 5.56 7.46 -1.99
C ASN A 122 6.35 6.95 -0.76
N GLY A 123 6.99 5.77 -0.83
CA GLY A 123 7.82 5.22 0.23
C GLY A 123 7.06 4.77 1.49
N ARG A 124 5.73 4.60 1.41
CA ARG A 124 4.92 4.08 2.52
C ARG A 124 5.07 2.57 2.70
N LEU A 125 5.25 1.87 1.58
CA LEU A 125 5.45 0.43 1.51
C LEU A 125 6.66 0.15 0.61
N ASP A 126 7.43 -0.86 0.92
CA ASP A 126 8.34 -1.49 -0.03
C ASP A 126 7.60 -2.54 -0.88
N LEU A 127 8.27 -3.13 -1.85
CA LEU A 127 7.66 -4.07 -2.78
C LEU A 127 7.15 -5.33 -2.07
N ALA A 128 7.90 -5.87 -1.11
CA ALA A 128 7.52 -7.08 -0.37
C ALA A 128 6.26 -6.83 0.48
N ARG A 129 6.17 -5.67 1.13
CA ARG A 129 4.98 -5.24 1.88
C ARG A 129 3.78 -5.01 0.97
N ALA A 130 3.99 -4.41 -0.21
CA ALA A 130 2.92 -4.20 -1.20
C ALA A 130 2.35 -5.54 -1.71
N GLU A 131 3.20 -6.52 -1.98
CA GLU A 131 2.78 -7.90 -2.31
C GLU A 131 2.03 -8.55 -1.14
N GLY A 132 2.50 -8.37 0.10
CA GLY A 132 1.84 -8.85 1.31
C GLY A 132 0.40 -8.35 1.46
N VAL A 133 0.10 -7.11 1.06
CA VAL A 133 -1.28 -6.58 1.03
C VAL A 133 -2.16 -7.41 0.09
N MET A 134 -1.70 -7.68 -1.12
CA MET A 134 -2.45 -8.47 -2.10
C MET A 134 -2.67 -9.91 -1.61
N GLU A 135 -1.64 -10.51 -1.02
CA GLU A 135 -1.74 -11.86 -0.46
C GLU A 135 -2.70 -11.93 0.73
N LEU A 136 -2.73 -10.91 1.60
CA LEU A 136 -3.66 -10.87 2.71
C LEU A 136 -5.12 -10.81 2.23
N ILE A 137 -5.39 -9.99 1.21
CA ILE A 137 -6.72 -9.87 0.62
C ILE A 137 -7.15 -11.18 -0.05
N ALA A 138 -6.22 -11.89 -0.69
CA ALA A 138 -6.48 -13.15 -1.41
C ALA A 138 -6.41 -14.39 -0.52
N ALA A 139 -6.05 -14.26 0.76
CA ALA A 139 -5.81 -15.38 1.66
C ALA A 139 -7.05 -16.27 1.83
N LYS A 140 -6.90 -17.56 1.58
CA LYS A 140 -7.96 -18.57 1.69
C LYS A 140 -7.89 -19.39 3.00
N SER A 141 -6.90 -19.14 3.84
CA SER A 141 -6.72 -19.81 5.13
C SER A 141 -6.13 -18.88 6.18
N VAL A 142 -6.37 -19.17 7.45
CA VAL A 142 -5.78 -18.41 8.58
C VAL A 142 -4.26 -18.42 8.52
N ARG A 143 -3.67 -19.54 8.09
CA ARG A 143 -2.22 -19.70 7.97
C ARG A 143 -1.65 -18.83 6.85
N ALA A 144 -2.33 -18.75 5.69
CA ALA A 144 -1.95 -17.85 4.60
C ALA A 144 -2.08 -16.38 5.02
N ALA A 145 -3.15 -16.01 5.70
CA ALA A 145 -3.35 -14.65 6.21
C ALA A 145 -2.29 -14.25 7.25
N ARG A 146 -1.83 -15.20 8.07
CA ARG A 146 -0.73 -14.96 9.04
C ARG A 146 0.59 -14.67 8.32
N ALA A 147 0.96 -15.51 7.35
CA ALA A 147 2.18 -15.32 6.56
C ALA A 147 2.16 -13.98 5.79
N ALA A 148 1.02 -13.62 5.20
CA ALA A 148 0.86 -12.32 4.53
C ALA A 148 1.02 -11.14 5.50
N ARG A 149 0.51 -11.24 6.73
CA ARG A 149 0.69 -10.19 7.76
C ARG A 149 2.15 -10.05 8.20
N GLU A 150 2.88 -11.14 8.36
CA GLU A 150 4.32 -11.13 8.69
C GLU A 150 5.11 -10.43 7.57
N ARG A 151 4.76 -10.69 6.31
CA ARG A 151 5.34 -9.99 5.15
C ARG A 151 5.00 -8.50 5.13
N MET A 152 3.73 -8.15 5.37
CA MET A 152 3.31 -6.74 5.50
C MET A 152 4.00 -6.02 6.65
N ALA A 153 4.33 -6.72 7.75
CA ALA A 153 5.08 -6.15 8.86
C ALA A 153 6.55 -5.87 8.50
N GLY A 154 7.07 -6.46 7.40
CA GLY A 154 8.39 -6.20 6.87
C GLY A 154 9.44 -7.27 7.19
N ALA A 155 9.06 -8.43 7.69
CA ALA A 155 10.00 -9.49 8.03
C ALA A 155 10.97 -9.81 6.88
N LEU A 156 10.44 -10.01 5.66
CA LEU A 156 11.28 -10.24 4.48
C LEU A 156 12.16 -9.03 4.14
N SER A 157 11.63 -7.82 4.28
CA SER A 157 12.35 -6.58 3.98
C SER A 157 13.54 -6.38 4.92
N GLU A 158 13.37 -6.70 6.20
CA GLU A 158 14.43 -6.61 7.20
C GLU A 158 15.57 -7.59 6.88
N GLU A 159 15.27 -8.85 6.57
CA GLU A 159 16.28 -9.85 6.16
C GLU A 159 17.03 -9.42 4.89
N ILE A 160 16.34 -8.88 3.89
CA ILE A 160 16.99 -8.36 2.66
C ILE A 160 17.88 -7.15 2.96
N ILE A 161 17.45 -6.26 3.86
CA ILE A 161 18.27 -5.10 4.28
C ILE A 161 19.55 -5.57 4.97
N GLU A 162 19.48 -6.56 5.85
CA GLU A 162 20.66 -7.11 6.53
C GLU A 162 21.65 -7.72 5.52
N ILE A 163 21.17 -8.55 4.59
CA ILE A 163 22.01 -9.12 3.52
C ILE A 163 22.66 -8.00 2.69
N ARG A 164 21.87 -6.99 2.31
CA ARG A 164 22.37 -5.84 1.54
C ARG A 164 23.44 -5.06 2.31
N GLN A 165 23.26 -4.84 3.61
CA GLN A 165 24.24 -4.13 4.44
C GLN A 165 25.55 -4.92 4.56
N CYS A 166 25.50 -6.24 4.72
CA CYS A 166 26.67 -7.12 4.70
C CYS A 166 27.46 -6.96 3.40
N LEU A 167 26.78 -7.05 2.24
CA LEU A 167 27.43 -6.91 0.93
C LEU A 167 27.97 -5.49 0.68
N LEU A 168 27.27 -4.44 1.12
CA LEU A 168 27.77 -3.05 1.03
C LEU A 168 29.01 -2.84 1.90
N GLY A 169 29.06 -3.45 3.10
CA GLY A 169 30.24 -3.43 3.94
C GLY A 169 31.44 -4.11 3.28
N ALA A 170 31.21 -5.23 2.59
CA ALA A 170 32.24 -5.91 1.81
C ALA A 170 32.77 -5.04 0.67
N ILE A 171 31.89 -4.39 -0.10
CA ILE A 171 32.25 -3.47 -1.19
C ILE A 171 33.07 -2.30 -0.65
N ALA A 172 32.61 -1.65 0.43
CA ALA A 172 33.31 -0.50 1.01
C ALA A 172 34.74 -0.85 1.48
N ARG A 173 34.96 -2.06 2.01
CA ARG A 173 36.30 -2.53 2.39
C ARG A 173 37.20 -2.78 1.19
N ILE A 174 36.66 -3.30 0.09
CA ILE A 174 37.41 -3.46 -1.17
C ILE A 174 37.80 -2.11 -1.73
N GLU A 175 36.86 -1.16 -1.81
CA GLU A 175 37.11 0.19 -2.33
C GLU A 175 38.16 0.93 -1.49
N ALA A 176 38.05 0.86 -0.15
CA ALA A 176 39.04 1.47 0.73
C ALA A 176 40.44 0.87 0.54
N GLY A 177 40.59 -0.43 0.33
CA GLY A 177 41.89 -1.07 0.06
C GLY A 177 42.48 -0.71 -1.31
N ILE A 178 41.65 -0.34 -2.29
CA ILE A 178 42.08 0.15 -3.60
C ILE A 178 42.51 1.61 -3.55
N ASP A 179 41.71 2.45 -2.86
CA ASP A 179 41.92 3.91 -2.84
C ASP A 179 43.06 4.33 -1.88
N PHE A 180 43.31 3.54 -0.84
CA PHE A 180 44.31 3.85 0.19
C PHE A 180 45.29 2.68 0.43
N PRO A 181 46.06 2.30 -0.60
CA PRO A 181 46.96 1.14 -0.52
C PRO A 181 48.15 1.33 0.44
N GLU A 182 48.45 2.56 0.85
CA GLU A 182 49.56 2.90 1.74
C GLU A 182 49.15 3.09 3.21
N ASP A 183 47.84 3.19 3.47
CA ASP A 183 47.34 3.27 4.85
C ASP A 183 47.22 1.84 5.42
N ASP A 184 47.66 1.68 6.68
CA ASP A 184 47.46 0.46 7.48
C ASP A 184 45.97 0.24 7.84
N ILE A 185 45.07 0.52 6.89
CA ILE A 185 43.69 0.08 6.98
C ILE A 185 43.79 -1.46 6.98
N PRO A 186 43.28 -2.16 8.01
CA PRO A 186 43.27 -3.59 7.97
C PRO A 186 42.59 -4.03 6.68
N ALA A 187 43.40 -4.35 5.66
CA ALA A 187 42.86 -4.91 4.43
C ALA A 187 41.91 -6.01 4.85
N ALA A 188 40.67 -5.94 4.36
CA ALA A 188 39.76 -7.04 4.57
C ALA A 188 40.55 -8.27 4.18
N SER A 189 40.94 -9.10 5.16
CA SER A 189 41.61 -10.35 4.81
C SER A 189 40.70 -11.04 3.82
N ASP A 190 41.24 -11.58 2.74
CA ASP A 190 40.46 -12.33 1.75
C ASP A 190 39.51 -13.33 2.42
N VAL A 191 39.90 -13.84 3.60
CA VAL A 191 39.10 -14.74 4.43
C VAL A 191 37.87 -14.06 4.99
N ALA A 192 37.95 -12.87 5.59
CA ALA A 192 36.78 -12.17 6.16
C ALA A 192 35.81 -11.73 5.06
N LEU A 193 36.31 -11.33 3.89
CA LEU A 193 35.50 -11.01 2.74
C LEU A 193 34.73 -12.21 2.20
N MET A 194 35.42 -13.37 2.12
CA MET A 194 34.82 -14.65 1.72
C MET A 194 33.78 -15.14 2.72
N GLU A 195 33.99 -14.91 4.02
CA GLU A 195 32.99 -15.20 5.06
C GLU A 195 31.75 -14.38 4.88
N ASP A 196 31.84 -13.05 4.71
CA ASP A 196 30.70 -12.19 4.51
C ASP A 196 29.87 -12.56 3.25
N ILE A 197 30.55 -12.87 2.14
CA ILE A 197 29.88 -13.31 0.90
C ILE A 197 29.20 -14.66 1.10
N THR A 198 29.85 -15.58 1.81
CA THR A 198 29.32 -16.92 2.07
C THR A 198 28.08 -16.83 2.98
N ASP A 199 28.13 -16.01 4.01
CA ASP A 199 27.00 -15.78 4.93
C ASP A 199 25.81 -15.12 4.20
N ALA A 200 26.08 -14.10 3.38
CA ALA A 200 25.05 -13.50 2.53
C ALA A 200 24.41 -14.51 1.56
N ALA A 201 25.21 -15.38 0.94
CA ALA A 201 24.72 -16.42 0.05
C ALA A 201 23.88 -17.47 0.80
N ALA A 202 24.32 -17.87 2.00
CA ALA A 202 23.57 -18.80 2.86
C ALA A 202 22.22 -18.20 3.29
N ALA A 203 22.17 -16.92 3.66
CA ALA A 203 20.94 -16.22 4.01
C ALA A 203 19.96 -16.17 2.83
N VAL A 204 20.43 -15.86 1.62
CA VAL A 204 19.59 -15.89 0.39
C VAL A 204 19.08 -17.31 0.13
N GLN A 205 19.92 -18.34 0.28
CA GLN A 205 19.51 -19.73 0.08
C GLN A 205 18.45 -20.17 1.10
N HIS A 206 18.54 -19.69 2.34
CA HIS A 206 17.52 -19.93 3.36
C HIS A 206 16.17 -19.35 2.96
N LEU A 207 16.14 -18.08 2.50
CA LEU A 207 14.94 -17.43 1.98
C LEU A 207 14.31 -18.19 0.80
N LEU A 208 15.13 -18.62 -0.16
CA LEU A 208 14.66 -19.38 -1.33
C LEU A 208 14.05 -20.73 -0.93
N THR A 209 14.63 -21.42 0.06
CA THR A 209 14.08 -22.69 0.54
C THR A 209 12.71 -22.50 1.19
N GLY A 210 12.52 -21.42 1.95
CA GLY A 210 11.23 -21.04 2.54
C GLY A 210 10.17 -20.67 1.50
N ALA A 211 10.58 -20.07 0.39
CA ALA A 211 9.67 -19.58 -0.65
C ALA A 211 8.82 -20.68 -1.30
N GLN A 212 9.35 -21.90 -1.48
CA GLN A 212 8.62 -23.03 -2.04
C GLN A 212 7.44 -23.46 -1.14
N ALA A 213 7.67 -23.56 0.17
CA ALA A 213 6.62 -23.86 1.13
C ALA A 213 5.56 -22.74 1.19
N GLY A 214 5.99 -21.48 1.14
CA GLY A 214 5.12 -20.31 1.05
C GLY A 214 4.21 -20.30 -0.16
N ARG A 215 4.71 -20.75 -1.31
CA ARG A 215 3.92 -20.87 -2.55
C ARG A 215 2.75 -21.85 -2.39
N ILE A 216 2.96 -23.01 -1.79
CA ILE A 216 1.90 -23.99 -1.52
C ILE A 216 0.84 -23.41 -0.57
N LEU A 217 1.25 -22.68 0.45
CA LEU A 217 0.33 -22.01 1.39
C LEU A 217 -0.54 -20.96 0.71
N ARG A 218 -0.01 -20.26 -0.29
CA ARG A 218 -0.70 -19.20 -1.04
C ARG A 218 -1.64 -19.78 -2.10
N GLU A 219 -1.14 -20.66 -2.96
CA GLU A 219 -1.86 -21.18 -4.14
C GLU A 219 -2.74 -22.39 -3.81
N GLY A 220 -2.41 -23.09 -2.73
CA GLY A 220 -3.02 -24.37 -2.40
C GLY A 220 -2.47 -25.50 -3.29
N VAL A 221 -3.02 -26.69 -3.09
CA VAL A 221 -2.71 -27.88 -3.90
C VAL A 221 -3.91 -28.16 -4.79
N LYS A 222 -3.69 -28.26 -6.10
CA LYS A 222 -4.72 -28.70 -7.04
C LYS A 222 -4.98 -30.20 -6.82
N THR A 223 -6.16 -30.55 -6.30
CA THR A 223 -6.55 -31.93 -6.03
C THR A 223 -7.67 -32.32 -6.99
N VAL A 224 -7.52 -33.45 -7.62
CA VAL A 224 -8.57 -34.10 -8.42
C VAL A 224 -9.10 -35.32 -7.64
N ILE A 225 -10.41 -35.37 -7.43
CA ILE A 225 -11.07 -36.54 -6.87
C ILE A 225 -11.51 -37.41 -8.06
N VAL A 226 -11.00 -38.63 -8.12
CA VAL A 226 -11.31 -39.63 -9.18
C VAL A 226 -12.28 -40.66 -8.64
#